data_a94be1bb130dd2d18f598222de503cbb
#
_entry.id   a94be1bb130dd2d18f598222de503cbb
#
_cell.length_a   1.000
_cell.length_b   1.000
_cell.length_c   1.000
_cell.angle_alpha   90.00
_cell.angle_beta   90.00
_cell.angle_gamma   90.00
#
_symmetry.space_group_name_H-M   'P 1'
#
loop_
_entity.id
_entity.type
_entity.pdbx_description
1 polymer ?
#
loop_
_entity_poly.entity_id
_entity_poly.type
_entity_poly.pdbx_seq_one_letter_code
_entity_poly.pdbx_strand_id
1 'polypeptide(L)'
;MNLPNKLTIFRILCIPVFVVLMLVNTIPYNNYIAVGVFIIASLTDMLDGKIARKYNLVTNFGKFMDPLADKLLVSAALICLCGSKIPVWIVIIIISRELFISGFRTLAADQGIVLAAGWWGKFKTTFQMIMIIVLILDIPLKAFDIIGWILIWISLALTIISMIDYVAKNIQ
;
A
#
# COMPACT_ATOMS: atom_id res chain seq x y z
N MET A 1 -4.90 -23.02 -11.02
CA MET A 1 -4.47 -21.74 -10.39
C MET A 1 -3.05 -21.89 -9.89
N ASN A 2 -2.16 -21.04 -10.37
CA ASN A 2 -0.74 -21.06 -9.99
C ASN A 2 -0.56 -20.49 -8.57
N LEU A 3 0.56 -20.84 -7.92
CA LEU A 3 0.88 -20.38 -6.56
C LEU A 3 0.80 -18.84 -6.41
N PRO A 4 1.35 -18.01 -7.32
CA PRO A 4 1.19 -16.55 -7.25
C PRO A 4 -0.27 -16.11 -7.18
N ASN A 5 -1.14 -16.63 -8.08
CA ASN A 5 -2.55 -16.25 -8.08
C ASN A 5 -3.27 -16.62 -6.78
N LYS A 6 -2.89 -17.73 -6.12
CA LYS A 6 -3.43 -18.09 -4.80
C LYS A 6 -3.03 -17.09 -3.72
N LEU A 7 -1.79 -16.59 -3.76
CA LEU A 7 -1.29 -15.58 -2.83
C LEU A 7 -2.01 -14.23 -3.02
N THR A 8 -2.27 -13.84 -4.28
CA THR A 8 -3.06 -12.63 -4.58
C THR A 8 -4.48 -12.73 -4.02
N ILE A 9 -5.15 -13.90 -4.21
CA ILE A 9 -6.51 -14.11 -3.65
C ILE A 9 -6.47 -14.11 -2.12
N PHE A 10 -5.49 -14.79 -1.51
CA PHE A 10 -5.30 -14.77 -0.06
C PHE A 10 -5.19 -13.33 0.47
N ARG A 11 -4.40 -12.48 -0.20
CA ARG A 11 -4.28 -11.06 0.16
C ARG A 11 -5.61 -10.33 0.08
N ILE A 12 -6.39 -10.54 -1.00
CA ILE A 12 -7.71 -9.93 -1.15
C ILE A 12 -8.64 -10.36 0.00
N LEU A 13 -8.59 -11.61 0.41
CA LEU A 13 -9.36 -12.11 1.56
C LEU A 13 -8.86 -11.56 2.90
N CYS A 14 -7.58 -11.23 3.03
CA CYS A 14 -7.04 -10.56 4.22
C CYS A 14 -7.57 -9.13 4.39
N ILE A 15 -7.95 -8.42 3.31
CA ILE A 15 -8.42 -7.03 3.39
C ILE A 15 -9.68 -6.90 4.26
N PRO A 16 -10.79 -7.60 4.02
CA PRO A 16 -11.97 -7.50 4.86
C PRO A 16 -11.70 -7.94 6.31
N VAL A 17 -10.86 -8.95 6.53
CA VAL A 17 -10.44 -9.37 7.88
C VAL A 17 -9.70 -8.23 8.58
N PHE A 18 -8.75 -7.59 7.89
CA PHE A 18 -8.03 -6.43 8.39
C PHE A 18 -8.98 -5.28 8.76
N VAL A 19 -9.92 -4.93 7.87
CA VAL A 19 -10.89 -3.86 8.11
C VAL A 19 -11.78 -4.15 9.32
N VAL A 20 -12.27 -5.39 9.47
CA VAL A 20 -13.04 -5.80 10.64
C VAL A 20 -12.22 -5.65 11.93
N LEU A 21 -10.95 -6.08 11.94
CA LEU A 21 -10.06 -5.92 13.09
C LEU A 21 -9.81 -4.44 13.43
N MET A 22 -9.74 -3.56 12.44
CA MET A 22 -9.57 -2.11 12.65
C MET A 22 -10.83 -1.42 13.18
N LEU A 23 -12.02 -1.92 12.85
CA LEU A 23 -13.30 -1.28 13.22
C LEU A 23 -13.90 -1.86 14.50
N VAL A 24 -13.58 -3.10 14.86
CA VAL A 24 -14.18 -3.81 16.00
C VAL A 24 -13.29 -3.72 17.23
N ASN A 25 -13.61 -2.79 18.13
CA ASN A 25 -12.82 -2.54 19.35
C ASN A 25 -13.05 -3.56 20.49
N THR A 26 -13.97 -4.54 20.31
CA THR A 26 -14.26 -5.55 21.34
C THR A 26 -13.26 -6.70 21.39
N ILE A 27 -12.41 -6.83 20.37
CA ILE A 27 -11.40 -7.89 20.30
C ILE A 27 -10.15 -7.44 21.08
N PRO A 28 -9.70 -8.15 22.12
CA PRO A 28 -8.48 -7.80 22.82
C PRO A 28 -7.29 -7.85 21.85
N TYR A 29 -6.39 -6.86 21.95
CA TYR A 29 -5.20 -6.76 21.11
C TYR A 29 -5.48 -6.65 19.60
N ASN A 30 -6.67 -6.17 19.19
CA ASN A 30 -7.07 -6.03 17.78
C ASN A 30 -6.02 -5.28 16.93
N ASN A 31 -5.41 -4.22 17.43
CA ASN A 31 -4.38 -3.46 16.73
C ASN A 31 -3.16 -4.32 16.38
N TYR A 32 -2.68 -5.14 17.33
CA TYR A 32 -1.53 -6.01 17.10
C TYR A 32 -1.85 -7.11 16.08
N ILE A 33 -3.07 -7.67 16.15
CA ILE A 33 -3.53 -8.67 15.17
C ILE A 33 -3.69 -8.02 13.79
N ALA A 34 -4.26 -6.81 13.72
CA ALA A 34 -4.40 -6.06 12.48
C ALA A 34 -3.03 -5.75 11.83
N VAL A 35 -2.04 -5.33 12.62
CA VAL A 35 -0.66 -5.15 12.14
C VAL A 35 -0.09 -6.46 11.61
N GLY A 36 -0.29 -7.57 12.32
CA GLY A 36 0.14 -8.90 11.85
C GLY A 36 -0.46 -9.26 10.50
N VAL A 37 -1.77 -9.09 10.33
CA VAL A 37 -2.48 -9.34 9.06
C VAL A 37 -1.95 -8.42 7.95
N PHE A 38 -1.77 -7.13 8.25
CA PHE A 38 -1.23 -6.16 7.29
C PHE A 38 0.17 -6.52 6.83
N ILE A 39 1.08 -6.89 7.75
CA ILE A 39 2.45 -7.30 7.43
C ILE A 39 2.45 -8.58 6.60
N ILE A 40 1.69 -9.61 7.00
CA ILE A 40 1.60 -10.87 6.26
C ILE A 40 1.07 -10.63 4.84
N ALA A 41 0.00 -9.87 4.69
CA ALA A 41 -0.57 -9.53 3.40
C ALA A 41 0.42 -8.75 2.52
N SER A 42 1.20 -7.83 3.10
CA SER A 42 2.22 -7.05 2.38
C SER A 42 3.44 -7.89 1.98
N LEU A 43 3.86 -8.82 2.83
CA LEU A 43 4.95 -9.74 2.51
C LEU A 43 4.57 -10.74 1.41
N THR A 44 3.30 -11.20 1.37
CA THR A 44 2.83 -12.08 0.30
C THR A 44 2.92 -11.39 -1.06
N ASP A 45 2.70 -10.07 -1.17
CA ASP A 45 2.90 -9.29 -2.40
C ASP A 45 4.35 -9.33 -2.91
N MET A 46 5.29 -9.17 -1.99
CA MET A 46 6.70 -9.23 -2.35
C MET A 46 7.12 -10.64 -2.79
N LEU A 47 6.51 -11.67 -2.21
CA LEU A 47 6.84 -13.07 -2.49
C LEU A 47 6.22 -13.53 -3.81
N ASP A 48 4.93 -13.25 -4.07
CA ASP A 48 4.26 -13.68 -5.31
C ASP A 48 4.91 -13.08 -6.55
N GLY A 49 5.27 -11.78 -6.53
CA GLY A 49 5.98 -11.12 -7.62
C GLY A 49 7.38 -11.71 -7.87
N LYS A 50 8.12 -12.13 -6.82
CA LYS A 50 9.42 -12.79 -6.97
C LYS A 50 9.27 -14.22 -7.52
N ILE A 51 8.30 -14.99 -7.02
CA ILE A 51 8.03 -16.36 -7.44
C ILE A 51 7.54 -16.39 -8.89
N ALA A 52 6.58 -15.52 -9.24
CA ALA A 52 6.04 -15.44 -10.60
C ALA A 52 7.13 -15.17 -11.65
N ARG A 53 8.06 -14.24 -11.35
CA ARG A 53 9.20 -13.93 -12.23
C ARG A 53 10.24 -15.05 -12.30
N LYS A 54 10.58 -15.65 -11.14
CA LYS A 54 11.61 -16.71 -11.07
C LYS A 54 11.19 -17.99 -11.81
N TYR A 55 9.90 -18.32 -11.78
CA TYR A 55 9.38 -19.58 -12.35
C TYR A 55 8.58 -19.37 -13.63
N ASN A 56 8.59 -18.17 -14.23
CA ASN A 56 7.82 -17.82 -15.44
C ASN A 56 6.32 -18.16 -15.32
N LEU A 57 5.74 -18.00 -14.11
CA LEU A 57 4.33 -18.29 -13.81
C LEU A 57 3.43 -17.05 -13.94
N VAL A 58 3.84 -16.07 -14.73
CA VAL A 58 3.09 -14.82 -14.92
C VAL A 58 1.81 -15.10 -15.70
N THR A 59 0.66 -14.78 -15.11
CA THR A 59 -0.66 -14.92 -15.72
C THR A 59 -1.28 -13.57 -16.04
N ASN A 60 -2.23 -13.51 -17.00
CA ASN A 60 -2.98 -12.27 -17.26
C ASN A 60 -3.80 -11.85 -16.04
N PHE A 61 -4.35 -12.81 -15.28
CA PHE A 61 -5.04 -12.55 -14.02
C PHE A 61 -4.11 -11.90 -12.99
N GLY A 62 -2.92 -12.46 -12.75
CA GLY A 62 -1.93 -11.89 -11.83
C GLY A 62 -1.50 -10.48 -12.24
N LYS A 63 -1.18 -10.26 -13.52
CA LYS A 63 -0.79 -8.92 -14.03
C LYS A 63 -1.80 -7.83 -13.71
N PHE A 64 -3.10 -8.17 -13.69
CA PHE A 64 -4.17 -7.23 -13.39
C PHE A 64 -4.45 -7.15 -11.88
N MET A 65 -4.55 -8.31 -11.21
CA MET A 65 -5.01 -8.37 -9.82
C MET A 65 -3.93 -7.99 -8.80
N ASP A 66 -2.64 -8.26 -9.07
CA ASP A 66 -1.56 -7.96 -8.13
C ASP A 66 -1.44 -6.45 -7.82
N PRO A 67 -1.37 -5.55 -8.83
CA PRO A 67 -1.34 -4.11 -8.56
C PRO A 67 -2.62 -3.59 -7.89
N LEU A 68 -3.77 -4.22 -8.16
CA LEU A 68 -5.04 -3.85 -7.55
C LEU A 68 -5.09 -4.24 -6.07
N ALA A 69 -4.73 -5.48 -5.75
CA ALA A 69 -4.75 -6.01 -4.39
C ALA A 69 -3.80 -5.26 -3.45
N ASP A 70 -2.58 -4.91 -3.93
CA ASP A 70 -1.62 -4.08 -3.20
C ASP A 70 -2.23 -2.70 -2.85
N LYS A 71 -2.83 -2.03 -3.83
CA LYS A 71 -3.44 -0.72 -3.62
C LYS A 71 -4.66 -0.77 -2.71
N LEU A 72 -5.47 -1.81 -2.82
CA LEU A 72 -6.66 -1.99 -1.97
C LEU A 72 -6.27 -2.16 -0.50
N LEU A 73 -5.25 -2.95 -0.18
CA LEU A 73 -4.79 -3.15 1.20
C LEU A 73 -4.33 -1.84 1.84
N VAL A 74 -3.45 -1.11 1.13
CA VAL A 74 -2.90 0.16 1.62
C VAL A 74 -3.99 1.23 1.73
N SER A 75 -4.90 1.32 0.75
CA SER A 75 -6.02 2.26 0.79
C SER A 75 -6.98 1.95 1.94
N ALA A 76 -7.29 0.66 2.19
CA ALA A 76 -8.12 0.25 3.31
C ALA A 76 -7.50 0.66 4.65
N ALA A 77 -6.19 0.47 4.82
CA ALA A 77 -5.48 0.88 6.03
C ALA A 77 -5.52 2.42 6.23
N LEU A 78 -5.26 3.19 5.17
CA LEU A 78 -5.33 4.66 5.22
C LEU A 78 -6.74 5.16 5.54
N ILE A 79 -7.78 4.53 4.98
CA ILE A 79 -9.18 4.88 5.24
C ILE A 79 -9.57 4.56 6.69
N CYS A 80 -9.14 3.42 7.23
CA CYS A 80 -9.39 3.08 8.64
C CYS A 80 -8.71 4.06 9.62
N LEU A 81 -7.57 4.62 9.25
CA LEU A 81 -6.83 5.62 10.05
C LEU A 81 -7.30 7.07 9.79
N CYS A 82 -8.14 7.28 8.79
CA CYS A 82 -8.60 8.59 8.34
C CYS A 82 -9.46 9.28 9.41
N GLY A 83 -9.18 10.54 9.67
CA GLY A 83 -9.90 11.37 10.63
C GLY A 83 -9.53 11.10 12.09
N SER A 84 -9.12 9.89 12.46
CA SER A 84 -8.69 9.55 13.82
C SER A 84 -7.18 9.79 14.05
N LYS A 85 -6.36 9.32 13.13
CA LYS A 85 -4.88 9.40 13.20
C LYS A 85 -4.28 10.25 12.09
N ILE A 86 -4.87 10.22 10.89
CA ILE A 86 -4.39 10.95 9.72
C ILE A 86 -5.46 11.96 9.28
N PRO A 87 -5.11 13.24 9.07
CA PRO A 87 -6.04 14.23 8.50
C PRO A 87 -6.60 13.77 7.16
N VAL A 88 -7.92 13.96 6.97
CA VAL A 88 -8.67 13.51 5.79
C VAL A 88 -8.03 13.97 4.48
N TRP A 89 -7.61 15.23 4.39
CA TRP A 89 -6.99 15.80 3.19
C TRP A 89 -5.66 15.13 2.81
N ILE A 90 -4.86 14.68 3.80
CA ILE A 90 -3.62 13.93 3.55
C ILE A 90 -3.94 12.56 2.95
N VAL A 91 -4.95 11.86 3.50
CA VAL A 91 -5.39 10.56 2.97
C VAL A 91 -5.86 10.70 1.53
N ILE A 92 -6.65 11.74 1.23
CA ILE A 92 -7.10 12.02 -0.15
C ILE A 92 -5.92 12.21 -1.09
N ILE A 93 -4.93 13.03 -0.74
CA ILE A 93 -3.74 13.26 -1.57
C ILE A 93 -2.99 11.96 -1.84
N ILE A 94 -2.74 11.16 -0.78
CA ILE A 94 -1.99 9.90 -0.91
C ILE A 94 -2.74 8.92 -1.81
N ILE A 95 -4.04 8.68 -1.58
CA ILE A 95 -4.83 7.72 -2.36
C ILE A 95 -4.98 8.19 -3.82
N SER A 96 -5.27 9.48 -4.03
CA SER A 96 -5.41 10.03 -5.38
C SER A 96 -4.14 9.83 -6.22
N ARG A 97 -2.97 10.09 -5.61
CA ARG A 97 -1.67 9.84 -6.27
C ARG A 97 -1.45 8.37 -6.58
N GLU A 98 -1.80 7.47 -5.64
CA GLU A 98 -1.65 6.03 -5.87
C GLU A 98 -2.47 5.56 -7.08
N LEU A 99 -3.74 5.97 -7.13
CA LEU A 99 -4.64 5.61 -8.20
C LEU A 99 -4.22 6.24 -9.53
N PHE A 100 -3.84 7.53 -9.52
CA PHE A 100 -3.41 8.24 -10.73
C PHE A 100 -2.21 7.56 -11.38
N ILE A 101 -1.13 7.33 -10.61
CA ILE A 101 0.08 6.71 -11.17
C ILE A 101 -0.16 5.26 -11.56
N SER A 102 -0.97 4.51 -10.81
CA SER A 102 -1.30 3.13 -11.18
C SER A 102 -2.10 3.08 -12.48
N GLY A 103 -3.11 3.93 -12.62
CA GLY A 103 -3.89 4.05 -13.85
C GLY A 103 -3.03 4.43 -15.05
N PHE A 104 -2.16 5.42 -14.89
CA PHE A 104 -1.25 5.86 -15.96
C PHE A 104 -0.28 4.76 -16.39
N ARG A 105 0.27 3.99 -15.43
CA ARG A 105 1.14 2.84 -15.74
C ARG A 105 0.40 1.70 -16.44
N THR A 106 -0.86 1.46 -16.10
CA THR A 106 -1.68 0.45 -16.75
C THR A 106 -1.97 0.83 -18.20
N LEU A 107 -2.34 2.09 -18.45
CA LEU A 107 -2.56 2.60 -19.81
C LEU A 107 -1.28 2.54 -20.67
N ALA A 108 -0.13 2.93 -20.11
CA ALA A 108 1.15 2.85 -20.81
C ALA A 108 1.53 1.39 -21.14
N ALA A 109 1.31 0.48 -20.20
CA ALA A 109 1.58 -0.95 -20.41
C ALA A 109 0.71 -1.57 -21.50
N ASP A 110 -0.55 -1.12 -21.63
CA ASP A 110 -1.46 -1.55 -22.71
C ASP A 110 -0.96 -1.11 -24.08
N GLN A 111 -0.28 0.04 -24.15
CA GLN A 111 0.39 0.55 -25.35
C GLN A 111 1.79 -0.02 -25.57
N GLY A 112 2.20 -1.02 -24.78
CA GLY A 112 3.53 -1.64 -24.86
C GLY A 112 4.67 -0.80 -24.26
N ILE A 113 4.35 0.33 -23.58
CA ILE A 113 5.33 1.20 -22.95
C ILE A 113 5.53 0.78 -21.49
N VAL A 114 6.75 0.36 -21.14
CA VAL A 114 7.10 -0.06 -19.79
C VAL A 114 7.63 1.14 -19.00
N LEU A 115 6.81 1.73 -18.15
CA LEU A 115 7.20 2.82 -17.26
C LEU A 115 7.82 2.27 -15.96
N ALA A 116 9.13 2.51 -15.78
CA ALA A 116 9.85 2.08 -14.59
C ALA A 116 9.43 2.86 -13.34
N ALA A 117 9.42 2.20 -12.19
CA ALA A 117 9.22 2.86 -10.90
C ALA A 117 10.46 3.70 -10.55
N GLY A 118 10.30 5.00 -10.37
CA GLY A 118 11.37 5.88 -9.91
C GLY A 118 11.82 5.54 -8.48
N TRP A 119 13.04 5.92 -8.11
CA TRP A 119 13.59 5.77 -6.76
C TRP A 119 12.68 6.41 -5.69
N TRP A 120 12.16 7.60 -5.96
CA TRP A 120 11.23 8.31 -5.08
C TRP A 120 9.96 7.53 -4.78
N GLY A 121 9.45 6.79 -5.76
CA GLY A 121 8.31 5.91 -5.58
C GLY A 121 8.58 4.74 -4.62
N LYS A 122 9.80 4.18 -4.63
CA LYS A 122 10.20 3.10 -3.71
C LYS A 122 10.30 3.61 -2.27
N PHE A 123 11.00 4.75 -2.06
CA PHE A 123 11.10 5.37 -0.73
C PHE A 123 9.73 5.72 -0.18
N LYS A 124 8.87 6.36 -1.00
CA LYS A 124 7.50 6.70 -0.63
C LYS A 124 6.73 5.47 -0.12
N THR A 125 6.76 4.35 -0.85
CA THR A 125 6.04 3.13 -0.45
C THR A 125 6.58 2.60 0.87
N THR A 126 7.90 2.54 1.07
CA THR A 126 8.51 2.05 2.31
C THR A 126 8.11 2.92 3.51
N PHE A 127 8.24 4.25 3.40
CA PHE A 127 7.88 5.15 4.50
C PHE A 127 6.38 5.10 4.81
N GLN A 128 5.53 4.98 3.79
CA GLN A 128 4.10 4.85 3.98
C GLN A 128 3.72 3.55 4.69
N MET A 129 4.36 2.42 4.38
CA MET A 129 4.15 1.16 5.07
C MET A 129 4.54 1.24 6.55
N ILE A 130 5.72 1.83 6.84
CA ILE A 130 6.17 2.06 8.22
C ILE A 130 5.19 2.98 8.97
N MET A 131 4.74 4.07 8.35
CA MET A 131 3.74 4.99 8.90
C MET A 131 2.46 4.24 9.29
N ILE A 132 1.91 3.43 8.39
CA ILE A 132 0.69 2.66 8.63
C ILE A 132 0.88 1.72 9.83
N ILE A 133 1.98 0.96 9.89
CA ILE A 133 2.26 0.04 10.98
C ILE A 133 2.36 0.77 12.33
N VAL A 134 3.10 1.88 12.38
CA VAL A 134 3.27 2.68 13.61
C VAL A 134 1.93 3.24 14.09
N LEU A 135 1.10 3.74 13.18
CA LEU A 135 -0.20 4.33 13.52
C LEU A 135 -1.24 3.28 13.95
N ILE A 136 -1.21 2.06 13.41
CA ILE A 136 -2.09 0.97 13.84
C ILE A 136 -1.68 0.45 15.19
N LEU A 137 -0.38 0.31 15.48
CA LEU A 137 0.11 -0.16 16.78
C LEU A 137 -0.37 0.69 17.94
N ASP A 138 -0.56 1.99 17.71
CA ASP A 138 -1.14 2.94 18.67
C ASP A 138 -0.61 2.78 20.10
N ILE A 139 0.71 2.69 20.24
CA ILE A 139 1.35 2.51 21.54
C ILE A 139 1.19 3.81 22.34
N PRO A 140 0.66 3.76 23.59
CA PRO A 140 0.33 4.96 24.37
C PRO A 140 1.61 5.60 24.97
N LEU A 141 2.54 6.00 24.11
CA LEU A 141 3.76 6.72 24.45
C LEU A 141 3.85 7.98 23.60
N LYS A 142 4.04 9.16 24.23
CA LYS A 142 4.19 10.44 23.52
C LYS A 142 5.24 10.41 22.39
N ALA A 143 6.30 9.61 22.56
CA ALA A 143 7.31 9.42 21.51
C ALA A 143 6.73 8.77 20.25
N PHE A 144 5.79 7.82 20.40
CA PHE A 144 5.14 7.15 19.25
C PHE A 144 4.20 8.11 18.52
N ASP A 145 3.50 8.99 19.23
CA ASP A 145 2.66 10.02 18.60
C ASP A 145 3.52 10.97 17.75
N ILE A 146 4.66 11.43 18.30
CA ILE A 146 5.58 12.29 17.57
C ILE A 146 6.15 11.59 16.33
N ILE A 147 6.58 10.33 16.47
CA ILE A 147 7.08 9.52 15.35
C ILE A 147 5.98 9.35 14.29
N GLY A 148 4.75 9.06 14.71
CA GLY A 148 3.59 8.96 13.81
C GLY A 148 3.40 10.23 12.98
N TRP A 149 3.38 11.41 13.63
CA TRP A 149 3.27 12.70 12.96
C TRP A 149 4.42 12.98 11.99
N ILE A 150 5.66 12.70 12.39
CA ILE A 150 6.83 12.84 11.51
C ILE A 150 6.69 11.95 10.27
N LEU A 151 6.27 10.70 10.44
CA LEU A 151 6.08 9.75 9.34
C LEU A 151 4.95 10.16 8.40
N ILE A 152 3.86 10.76 8.91
CA ILE A 152 2.77 11.31 8.09
C ILE A 152 3.31 12.41 7.16
N TRP A 153 4.06 13.36 7.70
CA TRP A 153 4.62 14.47 6.92
C TRP A 153 5.68 14.00 5.92
N ILE A 154 6.54 13.05 6.30
CA ILE A 154 7.52 12.43 5.38
C ILE A 154 6.80 11.71 4.24
N SER A 155 5.77 10.90 4.56
CA SER A 155 4.99 10.17 3.56
C SER A 155 4.26 11.12 2.59
N LEU A 156 3.72 12.22 3.10
CA LEU A 156 3.09 13.26 2.28
C LEU A 156 4.11 13.94 1.36
N ALA A 157 5.24 14.38 1.90
CA ALA A 157 6.30 15.02 1.12
C ALA A 157 6.81 14.10 0.00
N LEU A 158 7.13 12.84 0.34
CA LEU A 158 7.57 11.85 -0.64
C LEU A 158 6.48 11.54 -1.69
N THR A 159 5.21 11.58 -1.31
CA THR A 159 4.08 11.40 -2.23
C THR A 159 4.06 12.53 -3.27
N ILE A 160 4.19 13.77 -2.84
CA ILE A 160 4.22 14.94 -3.74
C ILE A 160 5.46 14.93 -4.63
N ILE A 161 6.66 14.73 -4.05
CA ILE A 161 7.93 14.68 -4.79
C ILE A 161 7.88 13.58 -5.85
N SER A 162 7.42 12.38 -5.48
CA SER A 162 7.33 11.26 -6.42
C SER A 162 6.28 11.46 -7.52
N MET A 163 5.24 12.24 -7.26
CA MET A 163 4.25 12.63 -8.27
C MET A 163 4.89 13.59 -9.29
N ILE A 164 5.55 14.64 -8.80
CA ILE A 164 6.23 15.63 -9.66
C ILE A 164 7.31 14.96 -10.51
N ASP A 165 8.17 14.13 -9.90
CA ASP A 165 9.23 13.39 -10.62
C ASP A 165 8.64 12.48 -11.71
N TYR A 166 7.53 11.81 -11.41
CA TYR A 166 6.87 10.93 -12.36
C TYR A 166 6.26 11.67 -13.53
N VAL A 167 5.54 12.76 -13.26
CA VAL A 167 4.93 13.64 -14.27
C VAL A 167 6.01 14.27 -15.16
N ALA A 168 7.05 14.84 -14.56
CA ALA A 168 8.13 15.48 -15.29
C ALA A 168 8.89 14.53 -16.25
N LYS A 169 8.99 13.23 -15.89
CA LYS A 169 9.68 12.23 -16.70
C LYS A 169 8.84 11.59 -17.80
N ASN A 170 7.50 11.65 -17.71
CA ASN A 170 6.62 10.87 -18.56
C ASN A 170 5.55 11.70 -19.33
N ILE A 171 5.58 13.02 -19.24
CA ILE A 171 4.70 13.94 -20.00
C ILE A 171 5.43 14.52 -21.25
N GLN A 172 6.41 13.80 -21.79
CA GLN A 172 6.97 14.17 -23.11
C GLN A 172 6.43 13.26 -24.18
#